data_f46ce3a1440954f1613790913f4e7054
#
_entry.id   f46ce3a1440954f1613790913f4e7054
#
_cell.length_a   1.000
_cell.length_b   1.000
_cell.length_c   1.000
_cell.angle_alpha   90.00
_cell.angle_beta   90.00
_cell.angle_gamma   90.00
#
_symmetry.space_group_name_H-M   'P 1'
#
loop_
_entity.id
_entity.type
_entity.pdbx_description
1 polymer ?
#
loop_
_entity_poly.entity_id
_entity_poly.type
_entity_poly.pdbx_seq_one_letter_code
_entity_poly.pdbx_strand_id
1 'polypeptide(L)'
;MVGSEDKPATMDAPSQKSSAPPSVADSKDAVDTTAMPAEEIQESKEKSADEAPPQQEDEDEYPKSWKLGFITTALCLSVFCMALDNTIISTAIPRITDQFKALDDVGWYGSSYLLTTCAFQLTFGKLYTFFSIKWTYLIALFIFELGSFICGIAPTSDALIVGRAIAGLGSAGIFSGAILIVSKTVPLRQRPTYTGLIGAMYGIASIAGPLLGGVFTDKVTWRWCFYINLPFGLVTAIFIFFFFKSPKIVKNTASGWKAKLNEFDIYGTTVFLPAIVSLLLALQWGGSRYAWGNGRIIALFVVFGVLIGIFIGIQIWKQEKATVPPRVFKDRTVWACAFFSALLGAAFFIMVYYIPIWFQVIKAATAVKSGIMNLPMVLGLVIISMIAGVLVSVIGHYVPFMILSSIFMSIGAGLLTTLATDTGHSKWIGYQFIFGAGVGFGMQQTLIAVQAALPTADIPIGTAIIMFSQTLGGALFVSVGQNVYTNQLIKNISAAIPEGGAQLQGLVLSTGATELQAAITRAFPQYLDAVLSAYNDALTETFYVSVAMSALSFVFALCVKWISVKGKKIEMGGGA
;
A
#
# COMPACT_ATOMS: atom_id res chain seq x y z
N MET A 1 -46.65 65.43 6.70
CA MET A 1 -47.01 65.71 8.10
C MET A 1 -45.81 65.25 8.89
N VAL A 2 -44.94 66.17 9.26
CA VAL A 2 -44.84 66.86 10.52
C VAL A 2 -44.41 65.85 11.60
N GLY A 3 -43.32 65.92 12.26
CA GLY A 3 -42.30 66.93 12.58
C GLY A 3 -41.49 66.32 13.66
N SER A 4 -40.30 66.65 13.65
CA SER A 4 -39.41 67.55 14.41
C SER A 4 -38.84 66.91 15.67
N GLU A 5 -37.47 66.79 15.69
CA GLU A 5 -36.59 67.66 16.51
C GLU A 5 -36.59 67.25 18.00
N ASP A 6 -35.52 67.00 18.69
CA ASP A 6 -34.45 67.96 19.00
C ASP A 6 -33.26 67.25 19.70
N LYS A 7 -32.04 67.69 19.46
CA LYS A 7 -30.83 67.67 20.29
C LYS A 7 -30.96 68.87 21.33
N PRO A 8 -30.02 69.13 22.25
CA PRO A 8 -28.71 68.61 22.65
C PRO A 8 -28.38 68.77 24.17
N ALA A 9 -27.07 68.73 24.47
CA ALA A 9 -26.28 69.29 25.57
C ALA A 9 -25.68 68.28 26.54
N THR A 10 -24.42 68.10 26.58
CA THR A 10 -23.18 68.78 27.01
C THR A 10 -22.86 68.66 28.51
N MET A 11 -21.56 68.48 28.78
CA MET A 11 -20.76 68.77 29.98
C MET A 11 -20.91 67.83 31.17
N ASP A 12 -19.87 67.40 31.92
CA ASP A 12 -18.55 67.97 32.21
C ASP A 12 -17.64 66.94 32.84
N ALA A 13 -16.33 67.10 32.67
CA ALA A 13 -15.28 66.48 33.50
C ALA A 13 -15.01 67.35 34.73
N PRO A 14 -14.36 66.82 35.77
CA PRO A 14 -13.04 67.27 36.16
C PRO A 14 -12.18 66.15 36.78
N SER A 15 -10.94 65.97 36.46
CA SER A 15 -9.64 66.57 36.82
C SER A 15 -9.12 66.27 38.24
N GLN A 16 -7.83 65.89 38.26
CA GLN A 16 -6.78 66.09 39.30
C GLN A 16 -6.73 65.10 40.45
N LYS A 17 -5.55 64.62 40.95
CA LYS A 17 -4.16 65.12 41.10
C LYS A 17 -3.29 63.95 41.51
N SER A 18 -2.10 63.70 40.96
CA SER A 18 -0.77 64.15 41.34
C SER A 18 -0.33 63.88 42.79
N SER A 19 0.67 63.02 42.96
CA SER A 19 1.80 63.23 43.85
C SER A 19 2.92 62.20 43.67
N ALA A 20 4.11 62.67 43.32
CA ALA A 20 5.44 62.07 43.57
C ALA A 20 6.16 63.05 44.51
N PRO A 21 7.42 62.85 44.94
CA PRO A 21 8.14 61.75 45.54
C PRO A 21 8.63 62.09 46.98
N PRO A 22 9.64 61.49 47.59
CA PRO A 22 10.92 62.17 47.72
C PRO A 22 12.17 61.25 47.52
N SER A 23 13.24 61.91 47.06
CA SER A 23 14.62 61.51 46.98
C SER A 23 15.35 61.56 48.33
N VAL A 24 16.34 60.67 48.56
CA VAL A 24 17.56 60.92 49.37
C VAL A 24 18.67 59.99 48.84
N ALA A 25 19.62 60.51 48.23
CA ALA A 25 21.02 60.82 48.41
C ALA A 25 21.97 59.67 48.77
N ASP A 26 22.98 59.53 47.87
CA ASP A 26 24.39 59.25 48.04
C ASP A 26 24.91 58.11 48.93
N SER A 27 25.58 57.14 48.29
CA SER A 27 26.99 56.84 48.62
C SER A 27 27.68 56.15 47.43
N LYS A 28 28.85 56.70 47.09
CA LYS A 28 29.80 56.23 46.09
C LYS A 28 30.47 54.98 46.64
N ASP A 29 30.56 53.90 45.82
CA ASP A 29 31.76 53.08 45.73
C ASP A 29 31.86 52.48 44.31
N ALA A 30 32.98 52.79 43.66
CA ALA A 30 33.35 52.33 42.38
C ALA A 30 33.90 50.88 42.47
N VAL A 31 33.35 49.96 41.71
CA VAL A 31 34.01 48.71 41.36
C VAL A 31 33.96 48.53 39.84
N ASP A 32 35.13 48.41 39.33
CA ASP A 32 35.61 48.20 37.96
C ASP A 32 34.87 47.04 37.27
N THR A 33 34.17 47.31 36.17
CA THR A 33 33.52 46.29 35.36
C THR A 33 34.29 46.13 34.05
N THR A 34 35.21 45.19 34.04
CA THR A 34 35.85 44.68 32.81
C THR A 34 34.77 44.09 31.92
N ALA A 35 34.62 44.66 30.74
CA ALA A 35 33.71 44.21 29.70
C ALA A 35 34.13 42.83 29.16
N MET A 36 33.25 41.82 29.27
CA MET A 36 33.39 40.57 28.55
C MET A 36 33.03 40.74 27.07
N PRO A 37 33.71 40.05 26.12
CA PRO A 37 33.45 40.17 24.70
C PRO A 37 32.06 39.65 24.31
N ALA A 38 31.42 40.29 23.35
CA ALA A 38 30.07 40.00 22.87
C ALA A 38 29.89 38.59 22.25
N GLU A 39 30.95 37.87 21.94
CA GLU A 39 30.92 36.51 21.38
C GLU A 39 30.53 35.43 22.41
N GLU A 40 30.90 35.55 23.68
CA GLU A 40 30.54 34.58 24.72
C GLU A 40 29.03 34.64 25.10
N ILE A 41 28.38 35.76 24.87
CA ILE A 41 26.92 35.92 25.14
C ILE A 41 26.09 35.29 24.03
N GLN A 42 26.60 35.18 22.80
CA GLN A 42 25.90 34.47 21.73
C GLN A 42 26.05 32.95 21.85
N GLU A 43 27.21 32.44 22.23
CA GLU A 43 27.45 31.00 22.39
C GLU A 43 26.70 30.40 23.60
N SER A 44 26.48 31.17 24.68
CA SER A 44 25.68 30.74 25.82
C SER A 44 24.17 30.77 25.54
N LYS A 45 23.70 31.61 24.61
CA LYS A 45 22.31 31.62 24.15
C LYS A 45 22.00 30.54 23.11
N GLU A 46 22.97 30.15 22.29
CA GLU A 46 22.81 29.00 21.37
C GLU A 46 22.84 27.65 22.09
N LYS A 47 23.67 27.48 23.14
CA LYS A 47 23.70 26.25 23.94
C LYS A 47 22.50 26.08 24.87
N SER A 48 21.81 27.14 25.25
CA SER A 48 20.58 27.04 26.07
C SER A 48 19.28 26.93 25.25
N ALA A 49 19.36 27.01 23.91
CA ALA A 49 18.18 26.79 23.06
C ALA A 49 17.95 25.31 22.67
N ASP A 50 18.91 24.42 22.96
CA ASP A 50 18.84 23.01 22.52
C ASP A 50 18.38 22.02 23.63
N GLU A 51 18.10 22.49 24.84
CA GLU A 51 17.53 21.67 25.92
C GLU A 51 16.22 22.27 26.47
N ALA A 52 15.22 22.40 25.60
CA ALA A 52 13.84 22.50 26.10
C ALA A 52 13.43 21.11 26.61
N PRO A 53 12.92 20.97 27.85
CA PRO A 53 12.49 19.67 28.38
C PRO A 53 11.43 19.08 27.44
N PRO A 54 11.42 17.75 27.25
CA PRO A 54 10.42 17.09 26.42
C PRO A 54 9.04 17.43 26.99
N GLN A 55 8.31 18.30 26.29
CA GLN A 55 6.93 18.58 26.66
C GLN A 55 6.14 17.29 26.51
N GLN A 56 5.59 16.79 27.58
CA GLN A 56 4.64 15.69 27.64
C GLN A 56 3.53 15.97 26.63
N GLU A 57 3.34 15.07 25.65
CA GLU A 57 2.13 15.06 24.84
C GLU A 57 0.95 14.90 25.82
N ASP A 58 -0.08 15.70 25.69
CA ASP A 58 -1.30 15.53 26.46
C ASP A 58 -1.87 14.15 26.16
N GLU A 59 -1.65 13.18 27.06
CA GLU A 59 -2.12 11.80 26.92
C GLU A 59 -3.66 11.69 26.86
N ASP A 60 -4.37 12.76 27.21
CA ASP A 60 -5.84 12.82 27.18
C ASP A 60 -6.46 12.89 25.77
N GLU A 61 -5.66 13.10 24.73
CA GLU A 61 -6.16 13.24 23.34
C GLU A 61 -6.30 11.91 22.61
N TYR A 62 -5.63 10.85 23.05
CA TYR A 62 -5.70 9.54 22.44
C TYR A 62 -6.71 8.61 23.14
N PRO A 63 -7.30 7.63 22.42
CA PRO A 63 -8.25 6.68 23.01
C PRO A 63 -7.62 5.92 24.17
N LYS A 64 -8.35 5.72 25.27
CA LYS A 64 -7.91 4.89 26.39
C LYS A 64 -7.51 3.48 25.92
N SER A 65 -6.53 2.87 26.58
CA SER A 65 -5.87 1.62 26.19
C SER A 65 -6.83 0.49 25.74
N TRP A 66 -7.96 0.26 26.45
CA TRP A 66 -8.93 -0.78 26.08
C TRP A 66 -9.70 -0.45 24.77
N LYS A 67 -10.04 0.84 24.54
CA LYS A 67 -10.66 1.28 23.26
C LYS A 67 -9.71 1.15 22.09
N LEU A 68 -8.43 1.46 22.32
CA LEU A 68 -7.38 1.28 21.33
C LEU A 68 -7.24 -0.19 20.96
N GLY A 69 -7.33 -1.11 21.93
CA GLY A 69 -7.33 -2.55 21.68
C GLY A 69 -8.47 -2.99 20.73
N PHE A 70 -9.71 -2.55 20.96
CA PHE A 70 -10.83 -2.86 20.06
C PHE A 70 -10.68 -2.25 18.66
N ILE A 71 -10.21 -1.00 18.58
CA ILE A 71 -9.95 -0.35 17.29
C ILE A 71 -8.87 -1.12 16.52
N THR A 72 -7.75 -1.45 17.17
CA THR A 72 -6.65 -2.19 16.53
C THR A 72 -7.11 -3.58 16.06
N THR A 73 -7.87 -4.31 16.88
CA THR A 73 -8.44 -5.62 16.51
C THR A 73 -9.35 -5.48 15.28
N ALA A 74 -10.20 -4.45 15.23
CA ALA A 74 -11.06 -4.20 14.08
C ALA A 74 -10.25 -3.92 12.80
N LEU A 75 -9.20 -3.09 12.91
CA LEU A 75 -8.33 -2.80 11.77
C LEU A 75 -7.54 -4.04 11.29
N CYS A 76 -7.03 -4.84 12.22
CA CYS A 76 -6.37 -6.10 11.90
C CYS A 76 -7.33 -7.07 11.20
N LEU A 77 -8.56 -7.16 11.69
CA LEU A 77 -9.58 -8.06 11.15
C LEU A 77 -10.01 -7.65 9.73
N SER A 78 -10.23 -6.37 9.49
CA SER A 78 -10.62 -5.88 8.15
C SER A 78 -9.49 -6.04 7.12
N VAL A 79 -8.24 -5.77 7.52
CA VAL A 79 -7.09 -5.98 6.62
C VAL A 79 -6.84 -7.47 6.38
N PHE A 80 -7.05 -8.31 7.40
CA PHE A 80 -7.02 -9.76 7.25
C PHE A 80 -8.08 -10.23 6.23
N CYS A 81 -9.34 -9.80 6.34
CA CYS A 81 -10.41 -10.16 5.41
C CYS A 81 -10.09 -9.72 3.97
N MET A 82 -9.65 -8.48 3.80
CA MET A 82 -9.28 -7.94 2.50
C MET A 82 -8.14 -8.75 1.84
N ALA A 83 -7.12 -9.10 2.61
CA ALA A 83 -5.99 -9.89 2.13
C ALA A 83 -6.37 -11.37 1.92
N LEU A 84 -7.22 -11.91 2.79
CA LEU A 84 -7.77 -13.26 2.67
C LEU A 84 -8.59 -13.40 1.38
N ASP A 85 -9.49 -12.46 1.11
CA ASP A 85 -10.33 -12.43 -0.09
C ASP A 85 -9.50 -12.46 -1.39
N ASN A 86 -8.33 -11.81 -1.38
CA ASN A 86 -7.43 -11.80 -2.52
C ASN A 86 -6.66 -13.12 -2.71
N THR A 87 -6.40 -13.86 -1.63
CA THR A 87 -5.57 -15.07 -1.66
C THR A 87 -6.40 -16.37 -1.70
N ILE A 88 -7.55 -16.39 -1.06
CA ILE A 88 -8.41 -17.58 -0.93
C ILE A 88 -8.98 -18.05 -2.27
N ILE A 89 -9.19 -17.12 -3.21
CA ILE A 89 -9.78 -17.43 -4.51
C ILE A 89 -8.90 -18.37 -5.35
N SER A 90 -7.58 -18.33 -5.18
CA SER A 90 -6.64 -19.14 -5.95
C SER A 90 -6.92 -20.64 -5.90
N THR A 91 -7.41 -21.13 -4.78
CA THR A 91 -7.79 -22.54 -4.59
C THR A 91 -9.22 -22.84 -5.01
N ALA A 92 -10.06 -21.83 -5.11
CA ALA A 92 -11.48 -21.98 -5.54
C ALA A 92 -11.64 -21.93 -7.07
N ILE A 93 -10.68 -21.33 -7.80
CA ILE A 93 -10.74 -21.15 -9.27
C ILE A 93 -11.11 -22.45 -10.02
N PRO A 94 -10.49 -23.62 -9.79
CA PRO A 94 -10.83 -24.82 -10.54
C PRO A 94 -12.31 -25.20 -10.42
N ARG A 95 -12.86 -25.18 -9.20
CA ARG A 95 -14.28 -25.50 -8.99
C ARG A 95 -15.23 -24.43 -9.55
N ILE A 96 -14.83 -23.17 -9.52
CA ILE A 96 -15.59 -22.07 -10.12
C ILE A 96 -15.67 -22.25 -11.63
N THR A 97 -14.54 -22.55 -12.28
CA THR A 97 -14.47 -22.78 -13.74
C THR A 97 -15.22 -24.03 -14.17
N ASP A 98 -15.14 -25.10 -13.40
CA ASP A 98 -15.92 -26.33 -13.64
C ASP A 98 -17.43 -26.05 -13.59
N GLN A 99 -17.89 -25.26 -12.62
CA GLN A 99 -19.29 -24.93 -12.46
C GLN A 99 -19.80 -23.99 -13.56
N PHE A 100 -19.04 -22.94 -13.89
CA PHE A 100 -19.46 -21.94 -14.88
C PHE A 100 -19.05 -22.29 -16.31
N LYS A 101 -18.19 -23.27 -16.51
CA LYS A 101 -17.59 -23.68 -17.82
C LYS A 101 -16.92 -22.49 -18.52
N ALA A 102 -16.25 -21.63 -17.75
CA ALA A 102 -15.70 -20.36 -18.20
C ALA A 102 -14.18 -20.29 -17.92
N LEU A 103 -13.40 -21.12 -18.63
CA LEU A 103 -11.94 -21.15 -18.50
C LEU A 103 -11.28 -19.83 -18.94
N ASP A 104 -11.86 -19.14 -19.92
CA ASP A 104 -11.35 -17.85 -20.44
C ASP A 104 -11.44 -16.71 -19.40
N ASP A 105 -12.29 -16.87 -18.37
CA ASP A 105 -12.53 -15.85 -17.36
C ASP A 105 -11.64 -15.98 -16.11
N VAL A 106 -10.84 -17.04 -16.00
CA VAL A 106 -9.96 -17.31 -14.84
C VAL A 106 -9.12 -16.11 -14.44
N GLY A 107 -8.51 -15.46 -15.42
CA GLY A 107 -7.72 -14.25 -15.20
C GLY A 107 -8.53 -13.09 -14.59
N TRP A 108 -9.81 -12.98 -14.92
CA TRP A 108 -10.67 -11.91 -14.44
C TRP A 108 -11.08 -12.06 -12.97
N TYR A 109 -11.16 -13.27 -12.43
CA TYR A 109 -11.53 -13.49 -11.04
C TYR A 109 -10.56 -12.83 -10.04
N GLY A 110 -9.27 -12.76 -10.39
CA GLY A 110 -8.27 -12.05 -9.59
C GLY A 110 -8.05 -10.62 -10.05
N SER A 111 -7.89 -10.40 -11.37
CA SER A 111 -7.49 -9.10 -11.91
C SER A 111 -8.56 -8.01 -11.79
N SER A 112 -9.86 -8.34 -11.86
CA SER A 112 -10.93 -7.35 -11.68
C SER A 112 -10.89 -6.68 -10.29
N TYR A 113 -10.55 -7.44 -9.26
CA TYR A 113 -10.35 -6.93 -7.90
C TYR A 113 -9.15 -5.98 -7.82
N LEU A 114 -7.99 -6.40 -8.33
CA LEU A 114 -6.77 -5.59 -8.31
C LEU A 114 -6.90 -4.33 -9.16
N LEU A 115 -7.58 -4.44 -10.31
CA LEU A 115 -7.84 -3.33 -11.21
C LEU A 115 -8.63 -2.21 -10.52
N THR A 116 -9.74 -2.55 -9.89
CA THR A 116 -10.56 -1.56 -9.18
C THR A 116 -9.87 -1.05 -7.92
N THR A 117 -9.16 -1.90 -7.18
CA THR A 117 -8.35 -1.47 -6.04
C THR A 117 -7.34 -0.41 -6.46
N CYS A 118 -6.56 -0.65 -7.51
CA CYS A 118 -5.56 0.29 -8.00
C CYS A 118 -6.20 1.59 -8.54
N ALA A 119 -7.25 1.48 -9.35
CA ALA A 119 -7.90 2.62 -9.98
C ALA A 119 -8.52 3.60 -8.96
N PHE A 120 -9.16 3.07 -7.90
CA PHE A 120 -9.83 3.90 -6.91
C PHE A 120 -8.97 4.32 -5.71
N GLN A 121 -7.71 3.86 -5.63
CA GLN A 121 -6.82 4.13 -4.50
C GLN A 121 -6.64 5.64 -4.23
N LEU A 122 -6.34 6.43 -5.27
CA LEU A 122 -6.17 7.88 -5.13
C LEU A 122 -7.50 8.60 -4.81
N THR A 123 -8.61 8.09 -5.34
CA THR A 123 -9.96 8.61 -5.04
C THR A 123 -10.27 8.50 -3.55
N PHE A 124 -9.98 7.36 -2.92
CA PHE A 124 -10.13 7.21 -1.47
C PHE A 124 -9.22 8.13 -0.67
N GLY A 125 -8.00 8.41 -1.14
CA GLY A 125 -7.13 9.42 -0.53
C GLY A 125 -7.81 10.78 -0.42
N LYS A 126 -8.47 11.23 -1.50
CA LYS A 126 -9.28 12.47 -1.50
C LYS A 126 -10.52 12.36 -0.60
N LEU A 127 -11.25 11.27 -0.65
CA LEU A 127 -12.42 11.04 0.22
C LEU A 127 -12.03 11.17 1.70
N TYR A 128 -10.93 10.58 2.13
CA TYR A 128 -10.42 10.69 3.49
C TYR A 128 -9.95 12.11 3.87
N THR A 129 -9.59 12.94 2.91
CA THR A 129 -9.20 14.34 3.16
C THR A 129 -10.41 15.23 3.44
N PHE A 130 -11.52 15.02 2.73
CA PHE A 130 -12.68 15.92 2.79
C PHE A 130 -13.83 15.40 3.66
N PHE A 131 -13.91 14.08 3.84
CA PHE A 131 -14.97 13.45 4.62
C PHE A 131 -14.43 12.83 5.91
N SER A 132 -15.32 12.53 6.84
CA SER A 132 -14.98 11.86 8.09
C SER A 132 -14.31 10.51 7.83
N ILE A 133 -13.13 10.30 8.38
CA ILE A 133 -12.37 9.04 8.27
C ILE A 133 -13.26 7.85 8.67
N LYS A 134 -14.03 7.99 9.77
CA LYS A 134 -14.93 6.95 10.26
C LYS A 134 -15.96 6.53 9.22
N TRP A 135 -16.69 7.50 8.67
CA TRP A 135 -17.77 7.18 7.73
C TRP A 135 -17.25 6.71 6.38
N THR A 136 -16.16 7.32 5.89
CA THR A 136 -15.51 6.86 4.65
C THR A 136 -15.02 5.42 4.78
N TYR A 137 -14.43 5.07 5.94
CA TYR A 137 -13.99 3.71 6.22
C TYR A 137 -15.14 2.72 6.28
N LEU A 138 -16.22 3.05 6.98
CA LEU A 138 -17.41 2.19 7.07
C LEU A 138 -18.10 2.00 5.72
N ILE A 139 -18.12 3.03 4.86
CA ILE A 139 -18.63 2.93 3.49
C ILE A 139 -17.73 2.02 2.65
N ALA A 140 -16.41 2.18 2.74
CA ALA A 140 -15.47 1.30 2.05
C ALA A 140 -15.63 -0.17 2.47
N LEU A 141 -15.77 -0.40 3.78
CA LEU A 141 -16.04 -1.73 4.33
C LEU A 141 -17.37 -2.29 3.82
N PHE A 142 -18.44 -1.48 3.84
CA PHE A 142 -19.75 -1.90 3.31
C PHE A 142 -19.70 -2.28 1.82
N ILE A 143 -18.97 -1.49 1.00
CA ILE A 143 -18.79 -1.79 -0.43
C ILE A 143 -18.02 -3.11 -0.61
N PHE A 144 -17.00 -3.38 0.20
CA PHE A 144 -16.23 -4.61 0.20
C PHE A 144 -17.11 -5.82 0.54
N GLU A 145 -17.91 -5.71 1.61
CA GLU A 145 -18.82 -6.76 2.04
C GLU A 145 -19.95 -7.02 1.04
N LEU A 146 -20.47 -5.95 0.41
CA LEU A 146 -21.44 -6.07 -0.68
C LEU A 146 -20.87 -6.84 -1.87
N GLY A 147 -19.62 -6.54 -2.26
CA GLY A 147 -18.91 -7.27 -3.30
C GLY A 147 -18.70 -8.74 -2.94
N SER A 148 -18.29 -9.03 -1.70
CA SER A 148 -18.13 -10.39 -1.19
C SER A 148 -19.47 -11.15 -1.17
N PHE A 149 -20.55 -10.49 -0.76
CA PHE A 149 -21.90 -11.07 -0.81
C PHE A 149 -22.33 -11.42 -2.25
N ILE A 150 -22.14 -10.48 -3.21
CA ILE A 150 -22.43 -10.72 -4.63
C ILE A 150 -21.63 -11.90 -5.17
N CYS A 151 -20.34 -12.01 -4.83
CA CYS A 151 -19.50 -13.15 -5.20
C CYS A 151 -20.05 -14.47 -4.65
N GLY A 152 -20.50 -14.47 -3.40
CA GLY A 152 -21.06 -15.65 -2.74
C GLY A 152 -22.36 -16.16 -3.37
N ILE A 153 -23.23 -15.27 -3.86
CA ILE A 153 -24.48 -15.63 -4.51
C ILE A 153 -24.39 -15.71 -6.05
N ALA A 154 -23.23 -15.45 -6.64
CA ALA A 154 -23.06 -15.34 -8.08
C ALA A 154 -23.62 -16.57 -8.83
N PRO A 155 -24.56 -16.37 -9.78
CA PRO A 155 -25.09 -17.45 -10.61
C PRO A 155 -24.27 -17.69 -11.88
N THR A 156 -23.49 -16.71 -12.32
CA THR A 156 -22.69 -16.72 -13.55
C THR A 156 -21.28 -16.20 -13.32
N SER A 157 -20.36 -16.50 -14.24
CA SER A 157 -18.99 -15.96 -14.23
C SER A 157 -18.97 -14.43 -14.23
N ASP A 158 -19.77 -13.79 -15.08
CA ASP A 158 -19.85 -12.33 -15.15
C ASP A 158 -20.29 -11.70 -13.81
N ALA A 159 -21.28 -12.31 -13.14
CA ALA A 159 -21.73 -11.84 -11.84
C ALA A 159 -20.62 -11.94 -10.78
N LEU A 160 -19.81 -12.99 -10.82
CA LEU A 160 -18.64 -13.14 -9.96
C LEU A 160 -17.59 -12.06 -10.25
N ILE A 161 -17.27 -11.80 -11.52
CA ILE A 161 -16.32 -10.76 -11.93
C ILE A 161 -16.76 -9.37 -11.45
N VAL A 162 -18.06 -9.05 -11.62
CA VAL A 162 -18.64 -7.79 -11.13
C VAL A 162 -18.55 -7.71 -9.60
N GLY A 163 -18.88 -8.78 -8.90
CA GLY A 163 -18.73 -8.85 -7.44
C GLY A 163 -17.29 -8.62 -6.99
N ARG A 164 -16.32 -9.22 -7.68
CA ARG A 164 -14.89 -9.01 -7.45
C ARG A 164 -14.47 -7.54 -7.68
N ALA A 165 -14.97 -6.91 -8.75
CA ALA A 165 -14.70 -5.50 -9.02
C ALA A 165 -15.27 -4.57 -7.93
N ILE A 166 -16.46 -4.88 -7.41
CA ILE A 166 -17.06 -4.12 -6.30
C ILE A 166 -16.28 -4.33 -5.00
N ALA A 167 -15.88 -5.57 -4.68
CA ALA A 167 -15.06 -5.86 -3.51
C ALA A 167 -13.70 -5.14 -3.59
N GLY A 168 -13.04 -5.13 -4.76
CA GLY A 168 -11.80 -4.40 -4.98
C GLY A 168 -11.93 -2.89 -4.80
N LEU A 169 -13.05 -2.29 -5.22
CA LEU A 169 -13.34 -0.88 -4.98
C LEU A 169 -13.40 -0.57 -3.47
N GLY A 170 -14.05 -1.40 -2.66
CA GLY A 170 -14.07 -1.27 -1.20
C GLY A 170 -12.68 -1.45 -0.56
N SER A 171 -11.93 -2.44 -1.05
CA SER A 171 -10.56 -2.74 -0.62
C SER A 171 -9.61 -1.55 -0.74
N ALA A 172 -9.73 -0.74 -1.80
CA ALA A 172 -8.93 0.49 -1.98
C ALA A 172 -9.06 1.46 -0.79
N GLY A 173 -10.25 1.52 -0.17
CA GLY A 173 -10.50 2.34 1.00
C GLY A 173 -10.06 1.70 2.32
N ILE A 174 -10.19 0.38 2.48
CA ILE A 174 -9.97 -0.30 3.76
C ILE A 174 -8.51 -0.17 4.20
N PHE A 175 -7.54 -0.52 3.37
CA PHE A 175 -6.14 -0.51 3.80
C PHE A 175 -5.63 0.90 4.09
N SER A 176 -5.87 1.85 3.17
CA SER A 176 -5.50 3.26 3.38
C SER A 176 -6.21 3.85 4.59
N GLY A 177 -7.50 3.54 4.78
CA GLY A 177 -8.28 3.98 5.94
C GLY A 177 -7.78 3.38 7.26
N ALA A 178 -7.35 2.12 7.28
CA ALA A 178 -6.77 1.51 8.46
C ALA A 178 -5.50 2.25 8.91
N ILE A 179 -4.60 2.56 7.99
CA ILE A 179 -3.39 3.34 8.26
C ILE A 179 -3.73 4.75 8.76
N LEU A 180 -4.77 5.39 8.19
CA LEU A 180 -5.22 6.71 8.63
C LEU A 180 -5.86 6.68 10.02
N ILE A 181 -6.63 5.64 10.36
CA ILE A 181 -7.18 5.47 11.70
C ILE A 181 -6.05 5.31 12.72
N VAL A 182 -5.04 4.48 12.42
CA VAL A 182 -3.83 4.38 13.27
C VAL A 182 -3.18 5.74 13.46
N SER A 183 -3.03 6.54 12.39
CA SER A 183 -2.41 7.87 12.48
C SER A 183 -3.17 8.85 13.38
N LYS A 184 -4.45 8.57 13.70
CA LYS A 184 -5.30 9.38 14.56
C LYS A 184 -5.56 8.77 15.95
N THR A 185 -5.14 7.54 16.17
CA THR A 185 -5.38 6.82 17.43
C THR A 185 -4.13 6.61 18.27
N VAL A 186 -2.94 6.77 17.66
CA VAL A 186 -1.66 6.62 18.36
C VAL A 186 -0.67 7.72 17.97
N PRO A 187 0.22 8.14 18.91
CA PRO A 187 1.26 9.12 18.63
C PRO A 187 2.23 8.61 17.54
N LEU A 188 2.88 9.54 16.82
CA LEU A 188 3.73 9.24 15.68
C LEU A 188 4.80 8.18 16.00
N ARG A 189 5.37 8.22 17.21
CA ARG A 189 6.39 7.28 17.69
C ARG A 189 5.90 5.83 17.71
N GLN A 190 4.61 5.59 18.04
CA GLN A 190 4.04 4.24 18.16
C GLN A 190 3.45 3.73 16.83
N ARG A 191 3.18 4.59 15.86
CA ARG A 191 2.58 4.21 14.56
C ARG A 191 3.33 3.09 13.84
N PRO A 192 4.68 3.05 13.83
CA PRO A 192 5.40 1.95 13.18
C PRO A 192 5.03 0.57 13.70
N THR A 193 4.86 0.43 15.03
CA THR A 193 4.46 -0.84 15.66
C THR A 193 3.06 -1.27 15.23
N TYR A 194 2.07 -0.37 15.27
CA TYR A 194 0.70 -0.68 14.86
C TYR A 194 0.58 -0.93 13.36
N THR A 195 1.31 -0.17 12.55
CA THR A 195 1.35 -0.35 11.09
C THR A 195 2.02 -1.68 10.74
N GLY A 196 3.07 -2.07 11.46
CA GLY A 196 3.72 -3.38 11.33
C GLY A 196 2.77 -4.53 11.66
N LEU A 197 1.96 -4.39 12.72
CA LEU A 197 0.94 -5.37 13.10
C LEU A 197 -0.13 -5.53 12.00
N ILE A 198 -0.61 -4.42 11.43
CA ILE A 198 -1.56 -4.43 10.30
C ILE A 198 -0.93 -5.12 9.09
N GLY A 199 0.33 -4.80 8.77
CA GLY A 199 1.07 -5.45 7.69
C GLY A 199 1.24 -6.96 7.90
N ALA A 200 1.43 -7.39 9.15
CA ALA A 200 1.51 -8.81 9.50
C ALA A 200 0.20 -9.57 9.19
N MET A 201 -0.96 -8.92 9.32
CA MET A 201 -2.25 -9.53 8.98
C MET A 201 -2.34 -9.92 7.50
N TYR A 202 -1.73 -9.13 6.61
CA TYR A 202 -1.66 -9.47 5.19
C TYR A 202 -0.88 -10.78 4.95
N GLY A 203 0.24 -10.94 5.66
CA GLY A 203 1.02 -12.18 5.61
C GLY A 203 0.25 -13.38 6.18
N ILE A 204 -0.40 -13.22 7.32
CA ILE A 204 -1.23 -14.29 7.93
C ILE A 204 -2.36 -14.71 6.99
N ALA A 205 -3.02 -13.74 6.34
CA ALA A 205 -4.08 -14.01 5.37
C ALA A 205 -3.56 -14.76 4.13
N SER A 206 -2.34 -14.47 3.69
CA SER A 206 -1.70 -15.17 2.56
C SER A 206 -1.47 -16.65 2.83
N ILE A 207 -1.30 -17.04 4.10
CA ILE A 207 -1.21 -18.42 4.55
C ILE A 207 -2.61 -19.04 4.71
N ALA A 208 -3.49 -18.32 5.42
CA ALA A 208 -4.83 -18.81 5.73
C ALA A 208 -5.68 -18.99 4.46
N GLY A 209 -5.45 -18.14 3.42
CA GLY A 209 -6.23 -18.16 2.18
C GLY A 209 -6.26 -19.52 1.50
N PRO A 210 -5.11 -20.06 1.04
CA PRO A 210 -5.08 -21.38 0.39
C PRO A 210 -5.57 -22.52 1.29
N LEU A 211 -5.31 -22.46 2.59
CA LEU A 211 -5.76 -23.49 3.53
C LEU A 211 -7.28 -23.49 3.71
N LEU A 212 -7.86 -22.35 4.02
CA LEU A 212 -9.31 -22.20 4.20
C LEU A 212 -10.05 -22.39 2.87
N GLY A 213 -9.51 -21.86 1.79
CA GLY A 213 -10.09 -21.98 0.46
C GLY A 213 -10.14 -23.42 -0.01
N GLY A 214 -9.08 -24.21 0.22
CA GLY A 214 -9.07 -25.65 -0.04
C GLY A 214 -10.14 -26.39 0.79
N VAL A 215 -10.20 -26.15 2.10
CA VAL A 215 -11.20 -26.76 2.98
C VAL A 215 -12.64 -26.42 2.56
N PHE A 216 -12.92 -25.16 2.27
CA PHE A 216 -14.26 -24.75 1.85
C PHE A 216 -14.65 -25.33 0.50
N THR A 217 -13.71 -25.34 -0.46
CA THR A 217 -13.93 -25.85 -1.81
C THR A 217 -14.16 -27.35 -1.82
N ASP A 218 -13.45 -28.12 -0.98
CA ASP A 218 -13.53 -29.59 -0.97
C ASP A 218 -14.66 -30.11 -0.08
N LYS A 219 -14.92 -29.48 1.08
CA LYS A 219 -15.84 -30.03 2.10
C LYS A 219 -17.19 -29.34 2.19
N VAL A 220 -17.33 -28.11 1.67
CA VAL A 220 -18.58 -27.33 1.76
C VAL A 220 -18.98 -26.81 0.38
N THR A 221 -18.56 -25.62 0.02
CA THR A 221 -18.71 -25.00 -1.30
C THR A 221 -17.76 -23.81 -1.41
N TRP A 222 -17.20 -23.55 -2.61
CA TRP A 222 -16.35 -22.41 -2.87
C TRP A 222 -16.95 -21.04 -2.50
N ARG A 223 -18.27 -20.94 -2.44
CA ARG A 223 -19.02 -19.72 -2.05
C ARG A 223 -18.65 -19.24 -0.64
N TRP A 224 -18.29 -20.15 0.25
CA TRP A 224 -17.84 -19.81 1.60
C TRP A 224 -16.51 -19.05 1.62
N CYS A 225 -15.72 -19.12 0.57
CA CYS A 225 -14.53 -18.29 0.42
C CYS A 225 -14.86 -16.79 0.45
N PHE A 226 -16.08 -16.41 0.06
CA PHE A 226 -16.57 -15.04 0.08
C PHE A 226 -17.44 -14.75 1.30
N TYR A 227 -18.31 -15.69 1.70
CA TYR A 227 -19.17 -15.50 2.86
C TYR A 227 -18.44 -15.34 4.18
N ILE A 228 -17.21 -15.88 4.30
CA ILE A 228 -16.40 -15.75 5.51
C ILE A 228 -16.06 -14.28 5.84
N ASN A 229 -16.03 -13.40 4.86
CA ASN A 229 -15.76 -11.98 5.06
C ASN A 229 -16.89 -11.30 5.84
N LEU A 230 -18.16 -11.67 5.60
CA LEU A 230 -19.34 -11.01 6.16
C LEU A 230 -19.36 -10.94 7.70
N PRO A 231 -19.17 -12.05 8.45
CA PRO A 231 -19.15 -11.97 9.90
C PRO A 231 -17.97 -11.15 10.44
N PHE A 232 -16.81 -11.23 9.83
CA PHE A 232 -15.64 -10.46 10.24
C PHE A 232 -15.81 -8.97 9.94
N GLY A 233 -16.37 -8.63 8.78
CA GLY A 233 -16.70 -7.25 8.42
C GLY A 233 -17.75 -6.65 9.35
N LEU A 234 -18.78 -7.42 9.75
CA LEU A 234 -19.77 -6.97 10.72
C LEU A 234 -19.13 -6.64 12.07
N VAL A 235 -18.27 -7.51 12.60
CA VAL A 235 -17.54 -7.26 13.86
C VAL A 235 -16.67 -6.00 13.73
N THR A 236 -15.95 -5.85 12.62
CA THR A 236 -15.16 -4.67 12.33
C THR A 236 -16.02 -3.40 12.31
N ALA A 237 -17.16 -3.44 11.61
CA ALA A 237 -18.09 -2.31 11.53
C ALA A 237 -18.57 -1.89 12.91
N ILE A 238 -18.98 -2.85 13.75
CA ILE A 238 -19.45 -2.62 15.11
C ILE A 238 -18.36 -1.94 15.94
N PHE A 239 -17.13 -2.47 15.93
CA PHE A 239 -16.05 -1.93 16.74
C PHE A 239 -15.67 -0.52 16.28
N ILE A 240 -15.54 -0.27 14.99
CA ILE A 240 -15.23 1.07 14.47
C ILE A 240 -16.38 2.05 14.74
N PHE A 241 -17.63 1.60 14.60
CA PHE A 241 -18.80 2.44 14.86
C PHE A 241 -18.87 2.92 16.30
N PHE A 242 -18.66 2.03 17.29
CA PHE A 242 -18.80 2.39 18.70
C PHE A 242 -17.52 2.97 19.33
N PHE A 243 -16.34 2.48 18.97
CA PHE A 243 -15.12 2.83 19.67
C PHE A 243 -14.27 3.90 18.96
N PHE A 244 -14.32 4.01 17.64
CA PHE A 244 -13.57 5.05 16.92
C PHE A 244 -14.34 6.36 16.83
N LYS A 245 -13.77 7.42 17.41
CA LYS A 245 -14.26 8.79 17.25
C LYS A 245 -13.36 9.51 16.24
N SER A 246 -13.94 9.90 15.10
CA SER A 246 -13.20 10.71 14.13
C SER A 246 -12.91 12.09 14.71
N PRO A 247 -11.68 12.59 14.66
CA PRO A 247 -11.39 13.98 15.01
C PRO A 247 -12.24 14.93 14.18
N LYS A 248 -12.61 16.07 14.73
CA LYS A 248 -13.32 17.12 13.99
C LYS A 248 -12.41 17.59 12.83
N ILE A 249 -12.96 17.66 11.63
CA ILE A 249 -12.25 18.18 10.47
C ILE A 249 -12.08 19.69 10.69
N VAL A 250 -10.85 20.12 10.98
CA VAL A 250 -10.52 21.54 11.31
C VAL A 250 -10.40 22.40 10.04
N LYS A 251 -10.71 21.92 8.86
CA LYS A 251 -10.73 22.77 7.68
C LYS A 251 -12.04 23.58 7.67
N ASN A 252 -11.90 24.90 7.50
CA ASN A 252 -12.95 25.83 7.04
C ASN A 252 -13.44 25.41 5.64
N THR A 253 -14.01 24.23 5.53
CA THR A 253 -14.65 23.77 4.32
C THR A 253 -15.98 24.47 4.22
N ALA A 254 -16.17 25.18 3.12
CA ALA A 254 -17.41 25.85 2.81
C ALA A 254 -18.62 24.98 3.19
N SER A 255 -19.54 25.54 3.95
CA SER A 255 -20.74 24.88 4.46
C SER A 255 -21.62 24.46 3.29
N GLY A 256 -21.65 23.14 3.00
CA GLY A 256 -22.54 22.57 2.01
C GLY A 256 -21.90 21.47 1.17
N TRP A 257 -22.67 20.46 0.78
CA TRP A 257 -22.20 19.32 -0.01
C TRP A 257 -21.74 19.71 -1.43
N LYS A 258 -22.38 20.74 -2.04
CA LYS A 258 -21.99 21.27 -3.36
C LYS A 258 -20.61 21.92 -3.33
N ALA A 259 -20.28 22.62 -2.24
CA ALA A 259 -18.96 23.23 -2.07
C ALA A 259 -17.87 22.16 -1.88
N LYS A 260 -18.17 21.07 -1.15
CA LYS A 260 -17.27 19.92 -1.01
C LYS A 260 -17.05 19.19 -2.33
N LEU A 261 -18.09 19.04 -3.16
CA LEU A 261 -17.97 18.49 -4.50
C LEU A 261 -17.09 19.36 -5.43
N ASN A 262 -17.14 20.68 -5.28
CA ASN A 262 -16.32 21.60 -6.08
C ASN A 262 -14.83 21.56 -5.68
N GLU A 263 -14.53 21.13 -4.45
CA GLU A 263 -13.15 20.86 -4.01
C GLU A 263 -12.67 19.45 -4.39
N PHE A 264 -13.61 18.59 -4.77
CA PHE A 264 -13.28 17.25 -5.28
C PHE A 264 -12.88 17.35 -6.75
N ASP A 265 -11.72 16.80 -7.09
CA ASP A 265 -11.22 16.83 -8.47
C ASP A 265 -11.98 15.82 -9.36
N ILE A 266 -13.23 16.15 -9.70
CA ILE A 266 -14.08 15.29 -10.54
C ILE A 266 -13.44 15.11 -11.92
N TYR A 267 -12.91 16.19 -12.52
CA TYR A 267 -12.28 16.12 -13.84
C TYR A 267 -11.05 15.22 -13.85
N GLY A 268 -10.14 15.42 -12.89
CA GLY A 268 -8.96 14.57 -12.75
C GLY A 268 -9.33 13.10 -12.52
N THR A 269 -10.26 12.83 -11.59
CA THR A 269 -10.71 11.46 -11.30
C THR A 269 -11.37 10.80 -12.50
N THR A 270 -12.24 11.52 -13.25
CA THR A 270 -12.93 10.98 -14.43
C THR A 270 -11.98 10.64 -15.56
N VAL A 271 -10.87 11.36 -15.72
CA VAL A 271 -9.82 11.06 -16.70
C VAL A 271 -8.87 9.98 -16.20
N PHE A 272 -8.52 10.00 -14.91
CA PHE A 272 -7.58 9.06 -14.32
C PHE A 272 -8.09 7.61 -14.30
N LEU A 273 -9.36 7.40 -13.94
CA LEU A 273 -9.94 6.06 -13.85
C LEU A 273 -9.84 5.29 -15.19
N PRO A 274 -10.34 5.82 -16.33
CA PRO A 274 -10.20 5.11 -17.60
C PRO A 274 -8.74 5.02 -18.07
N ALA A 275 -7.86 5.96 -17.71
CA ALA A 275 -6.43 5.84 -18.00
C ALA A 275 -5.83 4.59 -17.35
N ILE A 276 -6.00 4.45 -16.01
CA ILE A 276 -5.46 3.30 -15.27
C ILE A 276 -6.13 1.99 -15.71
N VAL A 277 -7.44 2.00 -15.94
CA VAL A 277 -8.16 0.83 -16.48
C VAL A 277 -7.59 0.42 -17.83
N SER A 278 -7.34 1.36 -18.75
CA SER A 278 -6.75 1.07 -20.06
C SER A 278 -5.36 0.49 -19.95
N LEU A 279 -4.52 1.02 -19.06
CA LEU A 279 -3.18 0.48 -18.78
C LEU A 279 -3.25 -0.96 -18.27
N LEU A 280 -4.07 -1.20 -17.24
CA LEU A 280 -4.16 -2.53 -16.61
C LEU A 280 -4.79 -3.55 -17.56
N LEU A 281 -5.78 -3.17 -18.40
CA LEU A 281 -6.31 -4.02 -19.46
C LEU A 281 -5.27 -4.34 -20.53
N ALA A 282 -4.48 -3.35 -20.95
CA ALA A 282 -3.40 -3.58 -21.91
C ALA A 282 -2.38 -4.59 -21.38
N LEU A 283 -2.03 -4.49 -20.11
CA LEU A 283 -1.11 -5.40 -19.43
C LEU A 283 -1.72 -6.80 -19.23
N GLN A 284 -3.01 -6.88 -18.90
CA GLN A 284 -3.73 -8.14 -18.67
C GLN A 284 -3.92 -8.94 -19.97
N TRP A 285 -4.22 -8.27 -21.09
CA TRP A 285 -4.48 -8.92 -22.37
C TRP A 285 -3.23 -9.07 -23.23
N GLY A 286 -2.24 -8.18 -23.07
CA GLY A 286 -0.99 -8.19 -23.83
C GLY A 286 -0.15 -9.43 -23.51
N GLY A 287 0.26 -10.15 -24.57
CA GLY A 287 1.05 -11.37 -24.46
C GLY A 287 0.28 -12.61 -23.98
N SER A 288 -0.96 -12.45 -23.46
CA SER A 288 -1.82 -13.56 -23.04
C SER A 288 -2.94 -13.84 -24.04
N ARG A 289 -3.86 -12.87 -24.21
CA ARG A 289 -5.02 -12.99 -25.12
C ARG A 289 -4.75 -12.41 -26.51
N TYR A 290 -3.94 -11.37 -26.61
CA TYR A 290 -3.56 -10.70 -27.85
C TYR A 290 -2.05 -10.48 -27.90
N ALA A 291 -1.44 -10.67 -29.07
CA ALA A 291 -0.04 -10.28 -29.26
C ALA A 291 0.17 -8.79 -28.98
N TRP A 292 1.32 -8.41 -28.49
CA TRP A 292 1.66 -7.01 -28.16
C TRP A 292 1.52 -6.05 -29.33
N GLY A 293 1.79 -6.51 -30.57
CA GLY A 293 1.60 -5.77 -31.80
C GLY A 293 0.14 -5.64 -32.26
N ASN A 294 -0.82 -6.24 -31.54
CA ASN A 294 -2.23 -6.15 -31.90
C ASN A 294 -2.77 -4.72 -31.73
N GLY A 295 -3.50 -4.23 -32.72
CA GLY A 295 -4.05 -2.86 -32.69
C GLY A 295 -4.90 -2.54 -31.46
N ARG A 296 -5.54 -3.53 -30.82
CA ARG A 296 -6.30 -3.33 -29.58
C ARG A 296 -5.39 -2.98 -28.40
N ILE A 297 -4.24 -3.68 -28.26
CA ILE A 297 -3.27 -3.42 -27.19
C ILE A 297 -2.61 -2.06 -27.40
N ILE A 298 -2.19 -1.77 -28.65
CA ILE A 298 -1.64 -0.45 -29.02
C ILE A 298 -2.65 0.65 -28.73
N ALA A 299 -3.92 0.49 -29.10
CA ALA A 299 -4.98 1.45 -28.83
C ALA A 299 -5.14 1.71 -27.31
N LEU A 300 -5.12 0.66 -26.47
CA LEU A 300 -5.20 0.82 -25.02
C LEU A 300 -4.01 1.60 -24.45
N PHE A 301 -2.77 1.36 -24.92
CA PHE A 301 -1.60 2.15 -24.54
C PHE A 301 -1.66 3.59 -25.00
N VAL A 302 -2.15 3.84 -26.22
CA VAL A 302 -2.35 5.20 -26.74
C VAL A 302 -3.40 5.94 -25.91
N VAL A 303 -4.55 5.31 -25.63
CA VAL A 303 -5.59 5.87 -24.76
C VAL A 303 -5.03 6.17 -23.37
N PHE A 304 -4.29 5.25 -22.76
CA PHE A 304 -3.59 5.51 -21.50
C PHE A 304 -2.67 6.72 -21.59
N GLY A 305 -1.79 6.77 -22.60
CA GLY A 305 -0.82 7.86 -22.77
C GLY A 305 -1.48 9.23 -22.93
N VAL A 306 -2.56 9.30 -23.72
CA VAL A 306 -3.33 10.53 -23.91
C VAL A 306 -4.04 10.93 -22.61
N LEU A 307 -4.76 10.01 -21.99
CA LEU A 307 -5.52 10.30 -20.76
C LEU A 307 -4.62 10.65 -19.58
N ILE A 308 -3.47 9.98 -19.40
CA ILE A 308 -2.54 10.33 -18.32
C ILE A 308 -1.88 11.69 -18.56
N GLY A 309 -1.61 12.06 -19.83
CA GLY A 309 -1.14 13.40 -20.18
C GLY A 309 -2.17 14.48 -19.84
N ILE A 310 -3.45 14.25 -20.18
CA ILE A 310 -4.57 15.14 -19.80
C ILE A 310 -4.70 15.21 -18.26
N PHE A 311 -4.63 14.08 -17.58
CA PHE A 311 -4.67 14.04 -16.12
C PHE A 311 -3.56 14.90 -15.50
N ILE A 312 -2.30 14.76 -15.94
CA ILE A 312 -1.18 15.57 -15.45
C ILE A 312 -1.45 17.07 -15.72
N GLY A 313 -1.96 17.42 -16.89
CA GLY A 313 -2.36 18.79 -17.20
C GLY A 313 -3.42 19.34 -16.24
N ILE A 314 -4.45 18.54 -15.93
CA ILE A 314 -5.48 18.90 -14.93
C ILE A 314 -4.88 19.07 -13.53
N GLN A 315 -3.95 18.17 -13.12
CA GLN A 315 -3.30 18.29 -11.81
C GLN A 315 -2.49 19.60 -11.68
N ILE A 316 -1.76 19.98 -12.74
CA ILE A 316 -1.01 21.23 -12.79
C ILE A 316 -1.95 22.44 -12.78
N TRP A 317 -3.07 22.37 -13.48
CA TRP A 317 -4.05 23.46 -13.54
C TRP A 317 -4.79 23.66 -12.21
N LYS A 318 -5.23 22.56 -11.56
CA LYS A 318 -6.04 22.61 -10.32
C LYS A 318 -5.23 22.83 -9.05
N GLN A 319 -3.92 22.61 -9.08
CA GLN A 319 -2.99 22.81 -7.94
C GLN A 319 -3.49 22.12 -6.65
N GLU A 320 -3.88 22.89 -5.63
CA GLU A 320 -4.31 22.39 -4.31
C GLU A 320 -5.61 21.55 -4.36
N LYS A 321 -6.47 21.80 -5.35
CA LYS A 321 -7.72 21.03 -5.54
C LYS A 321 -7.52 19.74 -6.35
N ALA A 322 -6.33 19.53 -6.89
CA ALA A 322 -5.97 18.35 -7.68
C ALA A 322 -6.09 17.04 -6.88
N THR A 323 -6.32 15.92 -7.55
CA THR A 323 -6.34 14.57 -6.92
C THR A 323 -4.99 14.25 -6.28
N VAL A 324 -3.90 14.60 -6.96
CA VAL A 324 -2.52 14.55 -6.47
C VAL A 324 -1.97 15.98 -6.53
N PRO A 325 -2.10 16.80 -5.47
CA PRO A 325 -1.60 18.16 -5.49
C PRO A 325 -0.10 18.18 -5.81
N PRO A 326 0.35 18.97 -6.79
CA PRO A 326 1.77 19.03 -7.18
C PRO A 326 2.70 19.37 -6.02
N ARG A 327 2.23 20.18 -5.04
CA ARG A 327 2.98 20.49 -3.81
C ARG A 327 3.31 19.24 -3.00
N VAL A 328 2.34 18.33 -2.86
CA VAL A 328 2.53 17.08 -2.10
C VAL A 328 3.49 16.15 -2.84
N PHE A 329 3.32 15.98 -4.16
CA PHE A 329 4.17 15.10 -4.95
C PHE A 329 5.61 15.65 -5.13
N LYS A 330 5.81 16.98 -5.10
CA LYS A 330 7.14 17.60 -5.16
C LYS A 330 7.95 17.43 -3.87
N ASP A 331 7.33 17.05 -2.73
CA ASP A 331 8.12 16.76 -1.53
C ASP A 331 9.06 15.57 -1.80
N ARG A 332 10.33 15.76 -1.45
CA ARG A 332 11.40 14.78 -1.70
C ARG A 332 11.09 13.42 -1.09
N THR A 333 10.48 13.39 0.09
CA THR A 333 10.14 12.14 0.77
C THR A 333 8.99 11.42 0.04
N VAL A 334 7.97 12.17 -0.43
CA VAL A 334 6.80 11.57 -1.07
C VAL A 334 7.16 10.88 -2.38
N TRP A 335 7.84 11.57 -3.32
CA TRP A 335 8.19 10.94 -4.60
C TRP A 335 9.22 9.81 -4.42
N ALA A 336 10.21 9.98 -3.52
CA ALA A 336 11.19 8.94 -3.25
C ALA A 336 10.53 7.68 -2.66
N CYS A 337 9.61 7.85 -1.71
CA CYS A 337 8.83 6.74 -1.15
C CYS A 337 7.87 6.12 -2.17
N ALA A 338 7.27 6.90 -3.08
CA ALA A 338 6.41 6.40 -4.14
C ALA A 338 7.17 5.47 -5.10
N PHE A 339 8.34 5.91 -5.60
CA PHE A 339 9.18 5.06 -6.44
C PHE A 339 9.74 3.85 -5.69
N PHE A 340 10.19 4.02 -4.46
CA PHE A 340 10.63 2.91 -3.62
C PHE A 340 9.51 1.86 -3.47
N SER A 341 8.28 2.29 -3.14
CA SER A 341 7.13 1.41 -2.98
C SER A 341 6.73 0.72 -4.28
N ALA A 342 6.82 1.41 -5.43
CA ALA A 342 6.56 0.81 -6.74
C ALA A 342 7.55 -0.30 -7.04
N LEU A 343 8.84 -0.08 -6.80
CA LEU A 343 9.90 -1.06 -7.03
C LEU A 343 9.85 -2.23 -6.05
N LEU A 344 9.56 -1.96 -4.77
CA LEU A 344 9.32 -3.00 -3.77
C LEU A 344 8.11 -3.85 -4.15
N GLY A 345 7.00 -3.23 -4.55
CA GLY A 345 5.81 -3.92 -5.04
C GLY A 345 6.12 -4.78 -6.27
N ALA A 346 6.86 -4.23 -7.24
CA ALA A 346 7.31 -4.95 -8.43
C ALA A 346 8.10 -6.21 -8.07
N ALA A 347 9.13 -6.08 -7.23
CA ALA A 347 9.96 -7.20 -6.80
C ALA A 347 9.17 -8.26 -6.02
N PHE A 348 8.33 -7.82 -5.09
CA PHE A 348 7.53 -8.69 -4.23
C PHE A 348 6.50 -9.51 -5.01
N PHE A 349 5.71 -8.86 -5.87
CA PHE A 349 4.65 -9.55 -6.61
C PHE A 349 5.21 -10.53 -7.64
N ILE A 350 6.35 -10.25 -8.28
CA ILE A 350 7.04 -11.24 -9.13
C ILE A 350 7.30 -12.53 -8.33
N MET A 351 7.89 -12.42 -7.15
CA MET A 351 8.22 -13.61 -6.36
C MET A 351 6.95 -14.31 -5.86
N VAL A 352 5.93 -13.57 -5.41
CA VAL A 352 4.64 -14.13 -4.97
C VAL A 352 3.97 -14.95 -6.06
N TYR A 353 4.05 -14.53 -7.33
CA TYR A 353 3.42 -15.23 -8.46
C TYR A 353 4.25 -16.39 -8.98
N TYR A 354 5.58 -16.22 -9.16
CA TYR A 354 6.39 -17.19 -9.89
C TYR A 354 7.06 -18.26 -9.02
N ILE A 355 7.29 -18.02 -7.73
CA ILE A 355 7.80 -19.07 -6.81
C ILE A 355 6.80 -20.24 -6.66
N PRO A 356 5.49 -20.02 -6.46
CA PRO A 356 4.54 -21.14 -6.45
C PRO A 356 4.49 -21.93 -7.75
N ILE A 357 4.66 -21.29 -8.90
CA ILE A 357 4.75 -21.97 -10.20
C ILE A 357 6.00 -22.86 -10.24
N TRP A 358 7.13 -22.37 -9.75
CA TRP A 358 8.36 -23.17 -9.64
C TRP A 358 8.14 -24.44 -8.82
N PHE A 359 7.46 -24.34 -7.66
CA PHE A 359 7.16 -25.53 -6.86
C PHE A 359 6.18 -26.49 -7.55
N GLN A 360 5.20 -25.98 -8.27
CA GLN A 360 4.23 -26.83 -8.98
C GLN A 360 4.89 -27.56 -10.14
N VAL A 361 5.69 -26.87 -10.94
CA VAL A 361 6.35 -27.46 -12.13
C VAL A 361 7.55 -28.33 -11.73
N ILE A 362 8.47 -27.80 -10.92
CA ILE A 362 9.77 -28.48 -10.68
C ILE A 362 9.64 -29.54 -9.57
N LYS A 363 8.86 -29.29 -8.54
CA LYS A 363 8.71 -30.23 -7.41
C LYS A 363 7.40 -31.04 -7.46
N ALA A 364 6.64 -30.95 -8.57
CA ALA A 364 5.33 -31.59 -8.73
C ALA A 364 4.38 -31.36 -7.53
N ALA A 365 4.45 -30.17 -6.93
CA ALA A 365 3.62 -29.83 -5.79
C ALA A 365 2.21 -29.46 -6.24
N THR A 366 1.20 -29.91 -5.51
CA THR A 366 -0.17 -29.41 -5.70
C THR A 366 -0.24 -27.90 -5.41
N ALA A 367 -1.27 -27.22 -5.90
CA ALA A 367 -1.44 -25.79 -5.64
C ALA A 367 -1.44 -25.46 -4.14
N VAL A 368 -2.11 -26.27 -3.31
CA VAL A 368 -2.10 -26.11 -1.84
C VAL A 368 -0.69 -26.33 -1.26
N LYS A 369 0.01 -27.37 -1.68
CA LYS A 369 1.37 -27.66 -1.21
C LYS A 369 2.36 -26.57 -1.63
N SER A 370 2.24 -26.01 -2.83
CA SER A 370 3.09 -24.89 -3.29
C SER A 370 2.85 -23.63 -2.47
N GLY A 371 1.61 -23.34 -2.07
CA GLY A 371 1.28 -22.27 -1.12
C GLY A 371 1.96 -22.47 0.24
N ILE A 372 1.93 -23.71 0.79
CA ILE A 372 2.63 -24.06 2.02
C ILE A 372 4.15 -23.90 1.86
N MET A 373 4.71 -24.30 0.73
CA MET A 373 6.14 -24.17 0.44
C MET A 373 6.58 -22.70 0.24
N ASN A 374 5.63 -21.78 0.06
CA ASN A 374 5.89 -20.33 0.01
C ASN A 374 5.85 -19.65 1.39
N LEU A 375 5.52 -20.39 2.46
CA LEU A 375 5.46 -19.86 3.83
C LEU A 375 6.75 -19.18 4.32
N PRO A 376 7.96 -19.67 4.01
CA PRO A 376 9.17 -19.02 4.50
C PRO A 376 9.29 -17.55 4.08
N MET A 377 8.88 -17.20 2.86
CA MET A 377 8.86 -15.81 2.40
C MET A 377 7.86 -14.97 3.19
N VAL A 378 6.65 -15.50 3.40
CA VAL A 378 5.60 -14.80 4.14
C VAL A 378 5.97 -14.65 5.63
N LEU A 379 6.53 -15.69 6.25
CA LEU A 379 7.01 -15.63 7.63
C LEU A 379 8.14 -14.61 7.80
N GLY A 380 9.09 -14.56 6.86
CA GLY A 380 10.12 -13.54 6.83
C GLY A 380 9.53 -12.14 6.80
N LEU A 381 8.56 -11.90 5.89
CA LEU A 381 7.86 -10.62 5.80
C LEU A 381 7.15 -10.25 7.12
N VAL A 382 6.36 -11.15 7.68
CA VAL A 382 5.54 -10.90 8.90
C VAL A 382 6.43 -10.62 10.10
N ILE A 383 7.36 -11.51 10.39
CA ILE A 383 8.23 -11.43 11.57
C ILE A 383 9.07 -10.14 11.51
N ILE A 384 9.71 -9.90 10.36
CA ILE A 384 10.60 -8.75 10.22
C ILE A 384 9.82 -7.43 10.12
N SER A 385 8.62 -7.40 9.55
CA SER A 385 7.75 -6.21 9.56
C SER A 385 7.38 -5.79 10.98
N MET A 386 7.04 -6.76 11.85
CA MET A 386 6.77 -6.49 13.27
C MET A 386 8.03 -5.98 14.01
N ILE A 387 9.15 -6.67 13.84
CA ILE A 387 10.44 -6.28 14.43
C ILE A 387 10.85 -4.88 13.96
N ALA A 388 10.79 -4.61 12.66
CA ALA A 388 11.11 -3.31 12.10
C ALA A 388 10.19 -2.19 12.64
N GLY A 389 8.88 -2.46 12.78
CA GLY A 389 7.94 -1.52 13.39
C GLY A 389 8.33 -1.14 14.82
N VAL A 390 8.67 -2.12 15.65
CA VAL A 390 9.13 -1.88 17.02
C VAL A 390 10.48 -1.14 17.02
N LEU A 391 11.44 -1.59 16.23
CA LEU A 391 12.77 -0.97 16.16
C LEU A 391 12.71 0.49 15.69
N VAL A 392 11.88 0.81 14.70
CA VAL A 392 11.67 2.21 14.27
C VAL A 392 11.06 3.05 15.38
N SER A 393 10.13 2.50 16.15
CA SER A 393 9.53 3.18 17.32
C SER A 393 10.57 3.47 18.41
N VAL A 394 11.56 2.57 18.60
CA VAL A 394 12.63 2.71 19.58
C VAL A 394 13.76 3.61 19.08
N ILE A 395 14.27 3.35 17.87
CA ILE A 395 15.41 4.07 17.28
C ILE A 395 14.99 5.49 16.82
N GLY A 396 13.77 5.60 16.29
CA GLY A 396 13.21 6.87 15.81
C GLY A 396 13.49 7.19 14.35
N HIS A 397 14.16 6.33 13.60
CA HIS A 397 14.51 6.56 12.19
C HIS A 397 14.10 5.39 11.32
N TYR A 398 13.42 5.66 10.19
CA TYR A 398 12.91 4.67 9.24
C TYR A 398 13.85 4.40 8.04
N VAL A 399 14.70 5.38 7.66
CA VAL A 399 15.57 5.27 6.46
C VAL A 399 16.54 4.09 6.54
N PRO A 400 17.20 3.78 7.67
CA PRO A 400 18.08 2.61 7.76
C PRO A 400 17.36 1.29 7.41
N PHE A 401 16.08 1.17 7.78
CA PHE A 401 15.29 -0.03 7.49
C PHE A 401 14.90 -0.11 6.02
N MET A 402 14.66 1.01 5.33
CA MET A 402 14.46 1.04 3.88
C MET A 402 15.72 0.61 3.12
N ILE A 403 16.90 1.03 3.59
CA ILE A 403 18.19 0.60 3.04
C ILE A 403 18.39 -0.90 3.25
N LEU A 404 18.18 -1.40 4.47
CA LEU A 404 18.25 -2.83 4.78
C LEU A 404 17.26 -3.63 3.93
N SER A 405 16.06 -3.11 3.70
CA SER A 405 15.06 -3.71 2.83
C SER A 405 15.63 -3.98 1.43
N SER A 406 16.17 -2.96 0.78
CA SER A 406 16.74 -3.09 -0.57
C SER A 406 17.89 -4.09 -0.62
N ILE A 407 18.76 -4.09 0.41
CA ILE A 407 19.90 -5.03 0.50
C ILE A 407 19.39 -6.48 0.64
N PHE A 408 18.52 -6.74 1.63
CA PHE A 408 18.02 -8.09 1.87
C PHE A 408 17.16 -8.62 0.72
N MET A 409 16.32 -7.75 0.11
CA MET A 409 15.54 -8.11 -1.07
C MET A 409 16.46 -8.48 -2.25
N SER A 410 17.51 -7.68 -2.51
CA SER A 410 18.44 -7.93 -3.61
C SER A 410 19.23 -9.24 -3.40
N ILE A 411 19.69 -9.49 -2.17
CA ILE A 411 20.38 -10.74 -1.83
C ILE A 411 19.42 -11.93 -1.95
N GLY A 412 18.24 -11.84 -1.35
CA GLY A 412 17.26 -12.91 -1.37
C GLY A 412 16.77 -13.23 -2.79
N ALA A 413 16.46 -12.18 -3.58
CA ALA A 413 16.09 -12.36 -4.99
C ALA A 413 17.24 -12.96 -5.82
N GLY A 414 18.48 -12.50 -5.61
CA GLY A 414 19.67 -13.03 -6.25
C GLY A 414 19.92 -14.49 -5.89
N LEU A 415 19.72 -14.88 -4.64
CA LEU A 415 19.81 -16.29 -4.23
C LEU A 415 18.70 -17.15 -4.87
N LEU A 416 17.50 -16.62 -5.05
CA LEU A 416 16.40 -17.32 -5.72
C LEU A 416 16.66 -17.54 -7.22
N THR A 417 17.50 -16.74 -7.89
CA THR A 417 17.91 -17.02 -9.29
C THR A 417 18.83 -18.22 -9.41
N THR A 418 19.42 -18.71 -8.31
CA THR A 418 20.29 -19.90 -8.31
C THR A 418 19.55 -21.21 -8.05
N LEU A 419 18.21 -21.20 -8.05
CA LEU A 419 17.41 -22.40 -7.89
C LEU A 419 17.61 -23.33 -9.09
N ALA A 420 17.83 -24.60 -8.81
CA ALA A 420 17.98 -25.67 -9.78
C ALA A 420 16.94 -26.78 -9.51
N THR A 421 16.73 -27.65 -10.47
CA THR A 421 15.74 -28.74 -10.38
C THR A 421 15.97 -29.67 -9.18
N ASP A 422 17.23 -29.85 -8.76
CA ASP A 422 17.66 -30.66 -7.63
C ASP A 422 17.73 -29.90 -6.29
N THR A 423 17.48 -28.58 -6.27
CA THR A 423 17.62 -27.74 -5.06
C THR A 423 16.87 -28.34 -3.87
N GLY A 424 17.59 -28.58 -2.78
CA GLY A 424 17.04 -29.12 -1.52
C GLY A 424 16.30 -28.10 -0.68
N HIS A 425 15.58 -28.60 0.36
CA HIS A 425 14.68 -27.80 1.19
C HIS A 425 15.38 -26.62 1.91
N SER A 426 16.57 -26.84 2.46
CA SER A 426 17.28 -25.81 3.23
C SER A 426 17.59 -24.56 2.42
N LYS A 427 17.94 -24.72 1.13
CA LYS A 427 18.28 -23.60 0.25
C LYS A 427 17.06 -22.75 -0.07
N TRP A 428 15.98 -23.33 -0.62
CA TRP A 428 14.82 -22.53 -1.01
C TRP A 428 14.06 -21.94 0.20
N ILE A 429 14.10 -22.60 1.39
CA ILE A 429 13.55 -22.04 2.64
C ILE A 429 14.35 -20.79 3.04
N GLY A 430 15.67 -20.89 3.11
CA GLY A 430 16.54 -19.79 3.50
C GLY A 430 16.46 -18.60 2.54
N TYR A 431 16.48 -18.85 1.24
CA TYR A 431 16.42 -17.81 0.21
C TYR A 431 15.10 -17.03 0.25
N GLN A 432 13.98 -17.73 0.37
CA GLN A 432 12.67 -17.13 0.52
C GLN A 432 12.56 -16.30 1.80
N PHE A 433 13.08 -16.82 2.93
CA PHE A 433 13.04 -16.09 4.20
C PHE A 433 13.85 -14.80 4.11
N ILE A 434 15.04 -14.80 3.51
CA ILE A 434 15.88 -13.60 3.33
C ILE A 434 15.14 -12.57 2.47
N PHE A 435 14.54 -12.98 1.36
CA PHE A 435 13.76 -12.10 0.49
C PHE A 435 12.56 -11.51 1.23
N GLY A 436 11.77 -12.34 1.91
CA GLY A 436 10.62 -11.92 2.70
C GLY A 436 11.00 -10.97 3.83
N ALA A 437 12.13 -11.22 4.50
CA ALA A 437 12.69 -10.33 5.52
C ALA A 437 13.01 -8.94 4.93
N GLY A 438 13.59 -8.90 3.73
CA GLY A 438 13.84 -7.66 3.00
C GLY A 438 12.55 -6.87 2.75
N VAL A 439 11.50 -7.53 2.25
CA VAL A 439 10.19 -6.89 2.06
C VAL A 439 9.63 -6.37 3.39
N GLY A 440 9.73 -7.17 4.47
CA GLY A 440 9.26 -6.80 5.81
C GLY A 440 9.93 -5.56 6.38
N PHE A 441 11.22 -5.36 6.11
CA PHE A 441 11.93 -4.14 6.53
C PHE A 441 11.39 -2.88 5.86
N GLY A 442 10.96 -2.92 4.58
CA GLY A 442 10.65 -1.73 3.79
C GLY A 442 9.16 -1.39 3.64
N MET A 443 8.29 -2.39 3.62
CA MET A 443 6.91 -2.26 3.17
C MET A 443 6.12 -1.19 3.95
N GLN A 444 6.27 -1.11 5.26
CA GLN A 444 5.55 -0.16 6.10
C GLN A 444 6.29 1.17 6.29
N GLN A 445 7.60 1.21 6.05
CA GLN A 445 8.42 2.38 6.36
C GLN A 445 8.11 3.58 5.45
N THR A 446 7.72 3.33 4.22
CA THR A 446 7.32 4.39 3.28
C THR A 446 6.07 5.14 3.74
N LEU A 447 5.11 4.43 4.35
CA LEU A 447 3.92 5.05 4.95
C LEU A 447 4.26 5.92 6.15
N ILE A 448 5.17 5.43 7.00
CA ILE A 448 5.64 6.16 8.18
C ILE A 448 6.44 7.40 7.76
N ALA A 449 7.30 7.26 6.74
CA ALA A 449 8.08 8.36 6.20
C ALA A 449 7.19 9.50 5.69
N VAL A 450 6.14 9.16 4.94
CA VAL A 450 5.16 10.13 4.42
C VAL A 450 4.37 10.78 5.55
N GLN A 451 3.94 10.02 6.57
CA GLN A 451 3.26 10.58 7.74
C GLN A 451 4.16 11.50 8.58
N ALA A 452 5.47 11.23 8.61
CA ALA A 452 6.44 12.08 9.29
C ALA A 452 6.80 13.34 8.50
N ALA A 453 6.74 13.29 7.17
CA ALA A 453 7.14 14.39 6.29
C ALA A 453 6.01 15.39 6.03
N LEU A 454 4.76 14.91 5.90
CA LEU A 454 3.62 15.73 5.49
C LEU A 454 2.86 16.35 6.67
N PRO A 455 2.23 17.52 6.45
CA PRO A 455 1.21 18.05 7.35
C PRO A 455 0.05 17.06 7.50
N THR A 456 -0.61 17.08 8.66
CA THR A 456 -1.71 16.16 9.00
C THR A 456 -2.85 16.14 7.97
N ALA A 457 -3.11 17.28 7.31
CA ALA A 457 -4.14 17.40 6.27
C ALA A 457 -3.80 16.65 4.97
N ASP A 458 -2.52 16.45 4.68
CA ASP A 458 -2.03 15.84 3.43
C ASP A 458 -1.68 14.34 3.60
N ILE A 459 -1.65 13.84 4.84
CA ILE A 459 -1.37 12.42 5.15
C ILE A 459 -2.28 11.47 4.34
N PRO A 460 -3.60 11.70 4.19
CA PRO A 460 -4.45 10.81 3.41
C PRO A 460 -4.02 10.69 1.94
N ILE A 461 -3.69 11.82 1.32
CA ILE A 461 -3.24 11.86 -0.08
C ILE A 461 -1.88 11.18 -0.21
N GLY A 462 -0.93 11.50 0.68
CA GLY A 462 0.38 10.88 0.69
C GLY A 462 0.31 9.36 0.87
N THR A 463 -0.51 8.88 1.80
CA THR A 463 -0.77 7.45 2.01
C THR A 463 -1.33 6.78 0.75
N ALA A 464 -2.31 7.42 0.09
CA ALA A 464 -2.90 6.91 -1.14
C ALA A 464 -1.89 6.84 -2.31
N ILE A 465 -1.00 7.83 -2.44
CA ILE A 465 0.08 7.83 -3.44
C ILE A 465 0.99 6.62 -3.24
N ILE A 466 1.42 6.35 -2.00
CA ILE A 466 2.30 5.22 -1.69
C ILE A 466 1.63 3.88 -2.02
N MET A 467 0.38 3.70 -1.58
CA MET A 467 -0.39 2.47 -1.85
C MET A 467 -0.63 2.27 -3.34
N PHE A 468 -1.03 3.33 -4.05
CA PHE A 468 -1.20 3.30 -5.49
C PHE A 468 0.09 2.90 -6.20
N SER A 469 1.21 3.53 -5.85
CA SER A 469 2.52 3.24 -6.46
C SER A 469 2.94 1.79 -6.24
N GLN A 470 2.74 1.25 -5.04
CA GLN A 470 3.05 -0.14 -4.71
C GLN A 470 2.22 -1.13 -5.53
N THR A 471 0.90 -0.91 -5.60
CA THR A 471 -0.03 -1.79 -6.33
C THR A 471 0.20 -1.70 -7.83
N LEU A 472 0.40 -0.50 -8.37
CA LEU A 472 0.70 -0.28 -9.78
C LEU A 472 2.04 -0.92 -10.18
N GLY A 473 3.08 -0.74 -9.37
CA GLY A 473 4.38 -1.37 -9.59
C GLY A 473 4.27 -2.90 -9.64
N GLY A 474 3.53 -3.48 -8.69
CA GLY A 474 3.24 -4.91 -8.68
C GLY A 474 2.52 -5.39 -9.95
N ALA A 475 1.41 -4.75 -10.30
CA ALA A 475 0.60 -5.12 -11.47
C ALA A 475 1.38 -5.01 -12.79
N LEU A 476 2.16 -3.93 -12.95
CA LEU A 476 2.97 -3.70 -14.14
C LEU A 476 4.06 -4.78 -14.28
N PHE A 477 4.80 -5.04 -13.21
CA PHE A 477 5.95 -5.94 -13.28
C PHE A 477 5.60 -7.42 -13.23
N VAL A 478 4.43 -7.81 -12.76
CA VAL A 478 3.89 -9.17 -12.97
C VAL A 478 3.70 -9.42 -14.47
N SER A 479 3.17 -8.44 -15.22
CA SER A 479 3.01 -8.54 -16.67
C SER A 479 4.36 -8.57 -17.41
N VAL A 480 5.34 -7.77 -16.96
CA VAL A 480 6.73 -7.86 -17.47
C VAL A 480 7.30 -9.24 -17.21
N GLY A 481 7.14 -9.76 -15.98
CA GLY A 481 7.57 -11.11 -15.62
C GLY A 481 6.92 -12.18 -16.50
N GLN A 482 5.62 -12.07 -16.80
CA GLN A 482 4.94 -13.00 -17.70
C GLN A 482 5.56 -13.02 -19.09
N ASN A 483 5.92 -11.84 -19.62
CA ASN A 483 6.59 -11.79 -20.92
C ASN A 483 7.98 -12.40 -20.91
N VAL A 484 8.79 -12.06 -19.91
CA VAL A 484 10.13 -12.63 -19.76
C VAL A 484 10.02 -14.15 -19.66
N TYR A 485 9.18 -14.64 -18.76
CA TYR A 485 8.94 -16.06 -18.54
C TYR A 485 8.50 -16.79 -19.82
N THR A 486 7.48 -16.31 -20.52
CA THR A 486 6.94 -16.96 -21.72
C THR A 486 7.97 -16.98 -22.86
N ASN A 487 8.63 -15.85 -23.12
CA ASN A 487 9.62 -15.76 -24.19
C ASN A 487 10.85 -16.65 -23.92
N GLN A 488 11.34 -16.66 -22.68
CA GLN A 488 12.48 -17.50 -22.32
C GLN A 488 12.11 -18.99 -22.32
N LEU A 489 10.91 -19.34 -21.86
CA LEU A 489 10.43 -20.72 -21.91
C LEU A 489 10.38 -21.24 -23.35
N ILE A 490 9.81 -20.47 -24.28
CA ILE A 490 9.75 -20.82 -25.71
C ILE A 490 11.17 -21.00 -26.28
N LYS A 491 12.06 -20.06 -25.99
CA LYS A 491 13.45 -20.06 -26.43
C LYS A 491 14.22 -21.31 -25.90
N ASN A 492 14.08 -21.56 -24.59
CA ASN A 492 14.81 -22.65 -23.92
C ASN A 492 14.31 -24.02 -24.38
N ILE A 493 12.98 -24.18 -24.56
CA ILE A 493 12.43 -25.44 -25.15
C ILE A 493 12.91 -25.64 -26.60
N SER A 494 12.92 -24.57 -27.42
CA SER A 494 13.41 -24.68 -28.81
C SER A 494 14.89 -25.04 -28.89
N ALA A 495 15.69 -24.54 -27.96
CA ALA A 495 17.12 -24.84 -27.88
C ALA A 495 17.38 -26.26 -27.38
N ALA A 496 16.60 -26.75 -26.40
CA ALA A 496 16.77 -28.07 -25.80
C ALA A 496 16.24 -29.18 -26.71
N ILE A 497 15.22 -28.93 -27.54
CA ILE A 497 14.52 -29.93 -28.36
C ILE A 497 14.29 -29.37 -29.77
N PRO A 498 15.31 -29.44 -30.64
CA PRO A 498 15.22 -28.93 -32.02
C PRO A 498 14.21 -29.69 -32.88
N GLU A 499 14.12 -31.04 -32.71
CA GLU A 499 13.20 -31.91 -33.44
C GLU A 499 11.92 -32.16 -32.61
N GLY A 500 10.76 -31.71 -33.10
CA GLY A 500 9.47 -31.87 -32.41
C GLY A 500 9.11 -30.71 -31.45
N GLY A 501 9.95 -29.67 -31.35
CA GLY A 501 9.78 -28.55 -30.42
C GLY A 501 8.46 -27.82 -30.54
N ALA A 502 7.86 -27.66 -31.72
CA ALA A 502 6.60 -26.94 -31.93
C ALA A 502 5.39 -27.66 -31.30
N GLN A 503 5.30 -28.98 -31.39
CA GLN A 503 4.21 -29.76 -30.76
C GLN A 503 4.35 -29.75 -29.24
N LEU A 504 5.57 -29.89 -28.74
CA LEU A 504 5.85 -29.84 -27.31
C LEU A 504 5.64 -28.46 -26.73
N GLN A 505 6.01 -27.39 -27.44
CA GLN A 505 5.69 -26.01 -27.05
C GLN A 505 4.18 -25.80 -26.92
N GLY A 506 3.39 -26.27 -27.89
CA GLY A 506 1.93 -26.19 -27.83
C GLY A 506 1.36 -26.90 -26.60
N LEU A 507 1.86 -28.12 -26.31
CA LEU A 507 1.47 -28.85 -25.11
C LEU A 507 1.87 -28.11 -23.83
N VAL A 508 3.10 -27.63 -23.72
CA VAL A 508 3.65 -26.95 -22.56
C VAL A 508 2.88 -25.63 -22.28
N LEU A 509 2.58 -24.85 -23.32
CA LEU A 509 1.87 -23.57 -23.17
C LEU A 509 0.37 -23.75 -22.87
N SER A 510 -0.23 -24.88 -23.29
CA SER A 510 -1.64 -25.18 -23.05
C SER A 510 -1.91 -25.94 -21.75
N THR A 511 -0.87 -26.55 -21.16
CA THR A 511 -1.02 -27.37 -19.96
C THR A 511 -0.77 -26.54 -18.69
N GLY A 512 -1.63 -26.68 -17.69
CA GLY A 512 -1.45 -26.03 -16.39
C GLY A 512 -0.22 -26.52 -15.63
N ALA A 513 0.39 -25.66 -14.81
CA ALA A 513 1.64 -25.93 -14.08
C ALA A 513 1.61 -27.24 -13.24
N THR A 514 0.46 -27.57 -12.65
CA THR A 514 0.27 -28.77 -11.81
C THR A 514 0.19 -30.07 -12.61
N GLU A 515 -0.26 -30.02 -13.85
CA GLU A 515 -0.45 -31.20 -14.69
C GLU A 515 0.69 -31.42 -15.70
N LEU A 516 1.59 -30.46 -15.80
CA LEU A 516 2.64 -30.42 -16.81
C LEU A 516 3.50 -31.68 -16.80
N GLN A 517 4.03 -32.09 -15.64
CA GLN A 517 4.87 -33.29 -15.55
C GLN A 517 4.12 -34.55 -15.99
N ALA A 518 2.86 -34.70 -15.56
CA ALA A 518 2.03 -35.83 -15.94
C ALA A 518 1.73 -35.85 -17.45
N ALA A 519 1.45 -34.69 -18.04
CA ALA A 519 1.17 -34.54 -19.47
C ALA A 519 2.43 -34.90 -20.31
N ILE A 520 3.59 -34.37 -19.92
CA ILE A 520 4.86 -34.67 -20.62
C ILE A 520 5.26 -36.10 -20.45
N THR A 521 5.15 -36.70 -19.26
CA THR A 521 5.47 -38.10 -19.02
C THR A 521 4.59 -39.03 -19.86
N ARG A 522 3.34 -38.67 -20.16
CA ARG A 522 2.44 -39.45 -21.02
C ARG A 522 2.75 -39.31 -22.50
N ALA A 523 3.03 -38.09 -22.97
CA ALA A 523 3.15 -37.79 -24.40
C ALA A 523 4.62 -37.90 -24.91
N PHE A 524 5.58 -37.43 -24.09
CA PHE A 524 6.98 -37.29 -24.48
C PHE A 524 7.94 -37.57 -23.30
N PRO A 525 7.93 -38.79 -22.70
CA PRO A 525 8.68 -39.11 -21.48
C PRO A 525 10.19 -38.85 -21.60
N GLN A 526 10.77 -39.02 -22.81
CA GLN A 526 12.19 -38.80 -23.09
C GLN A 526 12.63 -37.32 -22.96
N TYR A 527 11.71 -36.37 -22.98
CA TYR A 527 12.01 -34.93 -22.91
C TYR A 527 11.69 -34.29 -21.56
N LEU A 528 11.26 -35.09 -20.56
CA LEU A 528 10.83 -34.57 -19.25
C LEU A 528 11.91 -33.72 -18.59
N ASP A 529 13.14 -34.24 -18.46
CA ASP A 529 14.24 -33.54 -17.79
C ASP A 529 14.64 -32.26 -18.55
N ALA A 530 14.64 -32.31 -19.89
CA ALA A 530 14.94 -31.15 -20.73
C ALA A 530 13.89 -30.04 -20.56
N VAL A 531 12.60 -30.41 -20.49
CA VAL A 531 11.51 -29.46 -20.27
C VAL A 531 11.57 -28.89 -18.85
N LEU A 532 11.83 -29.69 -17.83
CA LEU A 532 11.97 -29.22 -16.46
C LEU A 532 13.15 -28.25 -16.32
N SER A 533 14.28 -28.53 -16.97
CA SER A 533 15.42 -27.60 -17.01
C SER A 533 15.04 -26.29 -17.72
N ALA A 534 14.41 -26.38 -18.90
CA ALA A 534 13.98 -25.19 -19.65
C ALA A 534 12.99 -24.33 -18.85
N TYR A 535 12.09 -24.96 -18.10
CA TYR A 535 11.17 -24.26 -17.19
C TYR A 535 11.89 -23.59 -16.00
N ASN A 536 12.82 -24.32 -15.37
CA ASN A 536 13.63 -23.80 -14.28
C ASN A 536 14.38 -22.55 -14.72
N ASP A 537 15.05 -22.61 -15.87
CA ASP A 537 15.83 -21.52 -16.41
C ASP A 537 14.94 -20.31 -16.76
N ALA A 538 13.78 -20.53 -17.38
CA ALA A 538 12.82 -19.46 -17.68
C ALA A 538 12.30 -18.76 -16.42
N LEU A 539 12.02 -19.51 -15.35
CA LEU A 539 11.55 -18.96 -14.07
C LEU A 539 12.68 -18.20 -13.34
N THR A 540 13.89 -18.77 -13.29
CA THR A 540 15.03 -18.12 -12.64
C THR A 540 15.45 -16.86 -13.40
N GLU A 541 15.37 -16.85 -14.73
CA GLU A 541 15.56 -15.64 -15.54
C GLU A 541 14.50 -14.57 -15.25
N THR A 542 13.26 -14.96 -14.99
CA THR A 542 12.21 -14.02 -14.55
C THR A 542 12.54 -13.40 -13.20
N PHE A 543 13.18 -14.12 -12.28
CA PHE A 543 13.61 -13.58 -10.98
C PHE A 543 14.67 -12.48 -11.09
N TYR A 544 15.47 -12.41 -12.17
CA TYR A 544 16.39 -11.28 -12.40
C TYR A 544 15.66 -9.93 -12.49
N VAL A 545 14.41 -9.91 -12.95
CA VAL A 545 13.60 -8.69 -12.92
C VAL A 545 13.38 -8.24 -11.49
N SER A 546 13.07 -9.16 -10.57
CA SER A 546 12.92 -8.85 -9.15
C SER A 546 14.25 -8.37 -8.53
N VAL A 547 15.39 -8.96 -8.90
CA VAL A 547 16.73 -8.50 -8.47
C VAL A 547 16.95 -7.05 -8.90
N ALA A 548 16.69 -6.74 -10.17
CA ALA A 548 16.88 -5.40 -10.71
C ALA A 548 16.00 -4.37 -10.00
N MET A 549 14.72 -4.70 -9.74
CA MET A 549 13.80 -3.80 -9.03
C MET A 549 14.21 -3.62 -7.57
N SER A 550 14.64 -4.69 -6.90
CA SER A 550 15.15 -4.63 -5.53
C SER A 550 16.41 -3.76 -5.43
N ALA A 551 17.36 -3.93 -6.34
CA ALA A 551 18.58 -3.12 -6.37
C ALA A 551 18.30 -1.65 -6.69
N LEU A 552 17.40 -1.37 -7.63
CA LEU A 552 17.01 0.00 -7.98
C LEU A 552 16.30 0.71 -6.82
N SER A 553 15.56 -0.01 -5.99
CA SER A 553 14.89 0.57 -4.81
C SER A 553 15.87 1.20 -3.82
N PHE A 554 17.13 0.70 -3.76
CA PHE A 554 18.19 1.25 -2.92
C PHE A 554 18.46 2.73 -3.23
N VAL A 555 18.47 3.11 -4.51
CA VAL A 555 18.70 4.51 -4.94
C VAL A 555 17.63 5.43 -4.34
N PHE A 556 16.36 5.00 -4.39
CA PHE A 556 15.26 5.79 -3.85
C PHE A 556 15.23 5.80 -2.32
N ALA A 557 15.68 4.73 -1.66
CA ALA A 557 15.84 4.72 -0.21
C ALA A 557 16.84 5.80 0.26
N LEU A 558 17.93 6.03 -0.46
CA LEU A 558 18.90 7.09 -0.18
C LEU A 558 18.35 8.51 -0.42
N CYS A 559 17.35 8.63 -1.30
CA CYS A 559 16.72 9.92 -1.59
C CYS A 559 15.73 10.37 -0.49
N VAL A 560 15.30 9.51 0.41
CA VAL A 560 14.33 9.85 1.47
C VAL A 560 14.98 10.73 2.54
N LYS A 561 14.24 11.75 3.04
CA LYS A 561 14.71 12.61 4.13
C LYS A 561 14.84 11.84 5.44
N TRP A 562 15.93 12.05 6.17
CA TRP A 562 16.15 11.48 7.50
C TRP A 562 15.42 12.30 8.55
N ILE A 563 14.14 11.99 8.78
CA ILE A 563 13.31 12.66 9.76
C ILE A 563 13.11 11.72 10.95
N SER A 564 13.33 12.20 12.17
CA SER A 564 13.06 11.42 13.37
C SER A 564 11.55 11.37 13.63
N VAL A 565 11.03 10.19 13.97
CA VAL A 565 9.66 10.02 14.47
C VAL A 565 9.54 10.30 15.98
N LYS A 566 10.68 10.53 16.66
CA LYS A 566 10.74 10.95 18.07
C LYS A 566 10.63 12.48 18.13
N GLY A 567 9.72 13.01 18.95
CA GLY A 567 9.68 14.42 19.31
C GLY A 567 9.12 15.39 18.27
N LYS A 568 8.54 14.92 17.17
CA LYS A 568 7.82 15.81 16.24
C LYS A 568 6.41 16.06 16.78
N LYS A 569 6.16 17.26 17.34
CA LYS A 569 4.79 17.75 17.56
C LYS A 569 4.11 17.85 16.19
N ILE A 570 3.03 17.12 16.02
CA ILE A 570 2.11 17.37 14.91
C ILE A 570 1.39 18.65 15.29
N GLU A 571 1.69 19.76 14.62
CA GLU A 571 0.87 20.96 14.68
C GLU A 571 -0.53 20.56 14.20
N MET A 572 -1.41 20.25 15.14
CA MET A 572 -2.84 20.23 14.86
C MET A 572 -3.22 21.68 14.65
N GLY A 573 -3.48 22.03 13.38
CA GLY A 573 -3.72 23.37 12.91
C GLY A 573 -4.56 24.23 13.85
N GLY A 574 -3.87 24.97 14.69
CA GLY A 574 -4.36 26.11 15.41
C GLY A 574 -4.05 27.32 14.55
N GLY A 575 -5.11 27.96 14.05
CA GLY A 575 -5.07 29.00 13.06
C GLY A 575 -4.27 30.23 13.42
N ALA A 576 -3.91 30.96 12.40
CA ALA A 576 -3.95 32.42 12.37
C ALA A 576 -4.95 32.79 11.27
#